data_e94faf25721158a24bfbbbc003aed66b
#
_entry.id   e94faf25721158a24bfbbbc003aed66b
#
_cell.length_a   1.000
_cell.length_b   1.000
_cell.length_c   1.000
_cell.angle_alpha   90.00
_cell.angle_beta   90.00
_cell.angle_gamma   90.00
#
_symmetry.space_group_name_H-M   'P 1'
#
loop_
_entity.id
_entity.type
_entity.pdbx_description
1 polymer ?
#
loop_
_entity_poly.entity_id
_entity_poly.type
_entity_poly.pdbx_seq_one_letter_code
_entity_poly.pdbx_strand_id
1 'polypeptide(L)'
;PVLLIMGANWCEDCRALDAALNSGKSAELLAREFKVVKVDVGNFDHNLDIDAAYGHPIAKGIPAAVVLSPDNQVIYATRAGELADARRMSETGIYEFFERV
;
A
#
# COMPACT_ATOMS: atom_id res chain seq x y z
N PRO A 1 -5.00 13.18 2.53
CA PRO A 1 -5.39 11.76 2.55
C PRO A 1 -4.42 10.87 3.32
N VAL A 2 -4.94 9.78 3.86
CA VAL A 2 -4.13 8.77 4.53
C VAL A 2 -3.93 7.60 3.58
N LEU A 3 -2.69 7.12 3.48
CA LEU A 3 -2.34 5.95 2.70
C LEU A 3 -1.95 4.83 3.67
N LEU A 4 -2.76 3.77 3.73
CA LEU A 4 -2.43 2.57 4.48
C LEU A 4 -1.70 1.61 3.55
N ILE A 5 -0.52 1.16 3.96
CA ILE A 5 0.23 0.14 3.25
C ILE A 5 0.22 -1.13 4.10
N MET A 6 -0.45 -2.14 3.63
CA MET A 6 -0.60 -3.42 4.34
C MET A 6 0.38 -4.44 3.78
N GLY A 7 1.20 -5.01 4.64
CA GLY A 7 2.23 -5.93 4.21
C GLY A 7 2.89 -6.66 5.35
N ALA A 8 4.02 -7.32 5.07
CA ALA A 8 4.78 -8.07 6.06
C ALA A 8 6.26 -8.07 5.71
N ASN A 9 7.11 -8.23 6.72
CA ASN A 9 8.56 -8.20 6.54
C ASN A 9 9.12 -9.37 5.72
N TRP A 10 8.42 -10.50 5.70
CA TRP A 10 8.85 -11.67 4.90
C TRP A 10 8.51 -11.55 3.42
N CYS A 11 7.65 -10.63 3.06
CA CYS A 11 7.12 -10.49 1.71
C CYS A 11 8.11 -9.68 0.84
N GLU A 12 8.65 -10.31 -0.21
CA GLU A 12 9.58 -9.63 -1.11
C GLU A 12 8.95 -8.45 -1.82
N ASP A 13 7.71 -8.59 -2.25
CA ASP A 13 6.99 -7.51 -2.94
C ASP A 13 6.73 -6.34 -1.99
N CYS A 14 6.46 -6.64 -0.72
CA CYS A 14 6.28 -5.61 0.30
C CYS A 14 7.57 -4.82 0.53
N ARG A 15 8.70 -5.53 0.60
CA ARG A 15 10.00 -4.89 0.78
C ARG A 15 10.38 -4.06 -0.45
N ALA A 16 10.07 -4.56 -1.64
CA ALA A 16 10.33 -3.83 -2.88
C ALA A 16 9.52 -2.54 -2.94
N LEU A 17 8.25 -2.61 -2.58
CA LEU A 17 7.39 -1.42 -2.53
C LEU A 17 7.90 -0.43 -1.50
N ASP A 18 8.25 -0.90 -0.31
CA ASP A 18 8.75 -0.04 0.76
C ASP A 18 10.02 0.70 0.32
N ALA A 19 10.95 0.00 -0.31
CA ALA A 19 12.18 0.61 -0.81
C ALA A 19 11.88 1.68 -1.86
N ALA A 20 10.96 1.40 -2.79
CA ALA A 20 10.58 2.36 -3.83
C ALA A 20 9.90 3.59 -3.24
N LEU A 21 9.06 3.42 -2.24
CA LEU A 21 8.34 4.53 -1.61
C LEU A 21 9.22 5.39 -0.70
N ASN A 22 10.40 4.90 -0.34
CA ASN A 22 11.34 5.64 0.50
C ASN A 22 12.46 6.31 -0.29
N SER A 23 12.36 6.35 -1.62
CA SER A 23 13.41 6.94 -2.45
C SER A 23 12.82 7.71 -3.63
N GLY A 24 13.60 8.67 -4.14
CA GLY A 24 13.33 9.39 -5.36
C GLY A 24 12.00 10.11 -5.39
N LYS A 25 11.38 10.10 -6.56
CA LYS A 25 10.12 10.82 -6.82
C LYS A 25 8.96 10.29 -6.00
N SER A 26 8.92 8.97 -5.74
CA SER A 26 7.85 8.37 -4.96
C SER A 26 7.88 8.86 -3.51
N ALA A 27 9.06 8.97 -2.90
CA ALA A 27 9.20 9.50 -1.55
C ALA A 27 8.70 10.94 -1.48
N GLU A 28 9.05 11.76 -2.47
CA GLU A 28 8.60 13.16 -2.53
C GLU A 28 7.08 13.25 -2.70
N LEU A 29 6.51 12.44 -3.59
CA LEU A 29 5.08 12.41 -3.84
C LEU A 29 4.31 12.04 -2.57
N LEU A 30 4.72 10.99 -1.89
CA LEU A 30 4.03 10.53 -0.68
C LEU A 30 4.13 11.55 0.46
N ALA A 31 5.31 12.13 0.64
CA ALA A 31 5.50 13.14 1.67
C ALA A 31 4.61 14.37 1.45
N ARG A 32 4.37 14.72 0.19
CA ARG A 32 3.58 15.89 -0.18
C ARG A 32 2.07 15.63 -0.16
N GLU A 33 1.65 14.43 -0.62
CA GLU A 33 0.25 14.16 -0.89
C GLU A 33 -0.44 13.26 0.14
N PHE A 34 0.33 12.50 0.93
CA PHE A 34 -0.24 11.49 1.80
C PHE A 34 0.39 11.49 3.18
N LYS A 35 -0.40 11.06 4.16
CA LYS A 35 0.13 10.59 5.43
C LYS A 35 0.17 9.07 5.35
N VAL A 36 1.37 8.49 5.38
CA VAL A 36 1.56 7.04 5.20
C VAL A 36 1.53 6.33 6.54
N VAL A 37 0.72 5.29 6.62
CA VAL A 37 0.64 4.40 7.79
C VAL A 37 0.87 2.98 7.31
N LYS A 38 1.85 2.30 7.90
CA LYS A 38 2.16 0.92 7.57
C LYS A 38 1.40 0.00 8.51
N VAL A 39 0.76 -1.03 7.96
CA VAL A 39 -0.01 -2.01 8.72
C VAL A 39 0.63 -3.38 8.50
N ASP A 40 1.17 -3.98 9.56
CA ASP A 40 1.76 -5.31 9.51
C ASP A 40 0.65 -6.36 9.66
N VAL A 41 0.51 -7.22 8.65
CA VAL A 41 -0.46 -8.31 8.68
C VAL A 41 0.17 -9.65 9.06
N GLY A 42 1.48 -9.66 9.36
CA GLY A 42 2.20 -10.86 9.77
C GLY A 42 2.11 -11.98 8.75
N ASN A 43 1.73 -13.17 9.19
CA ASN A 43 1.46 -14.31 8.31
C ASN A 43 -0.05 -14.39 8.01
N PHE A 44 -0.68 -13.25 7.73
CA PHE A 44 -2.13 -13.10 7.58
C PHE A 44 -2.87 -13.41 8.87
N ASP A 45 -2.26 -13.06 9.99
CA ASP A 45 -2.79 -13.34 11.34
C ASP A 45 -2.74 -12.12 12.25
N HIS A 46 -2.34 -10.94 11.74
CA HIS A 46 -2.28 -9.70 12.50
C HIS A 46 -3.10 -8.63 11.80
N ASN A 47 -3.76 -7.77 12.58
CA ASN A 47 -4.50 -6.61 12.08
C ASN A 47 -5.56 -6.95 11.03
N LEU A 48 -6.13 -8.15 11.11
CA LEU A 48 -7.19 -8.59 10.19
C LEU A 48 -8.48 -7.81 10.38
N ASP A 49 -8.68 -7.22 11.55
CA ASP A 49 -9.78 -6.31 11.83
C ASP A 49 -9.68 -5.04 10.97
N ILE A 50 -8.46 -4.54 10.76
CA ILE A 50 -8.22 -3.40 9.89
C ILE A 50 -8.51 -3.79 8.43
N ASP A 51 -8.05 -4.97 8.01
CA ASP A 51 -8.33 -5.49 6.68
C ASP A 51 -9.84 -5.60 6.43
N ALA A 52 -10.55 -6.18 7.40
CA ALA A 52 -12.01 -6.33 7.29
C ALA A 52 -12.73 -4.98 7.24
N ALA A 53 -12.25 -3.99 8.00
CA ALA A 53 -12.85 -2.66 8.05
C ALA A 53 -12.81 -1.96 6.68
N TYR A 54 -11.84 -2.29 5.83
CA TYR A 54 -11.66 -1.64 4.53
C TYR A 54 -11.92 -2.58 3.35
N GLY A 55 -12.70 -3.63 3.57
CA GLY A 55 -13.18 -4.50 2.49
C GLY A 55 -12.17 -5.54 2.01
N HIS A 56 -11.30 -6.00 2.89
CA HIS A 56 -10.33 -7.07 2.63
C HIS A 56 -9.37 -6.78 1.47
N PRO A 57 -8.65 -5.65 1.48
CA PRO A 57 -7.73 -5.33 0.39
C PRO A 57 -6.61 -6.36 0.19
N ILE A 58 -6.28 -7.15 1.22
CA ILE A 58 -5.22 -8.17 1.13
C ILE A 58 -5.70 -9.50 0.54
N ALA A 59 -6.98 -9.64 0.20
CA ALA A 59 -7.55 -10.92 -0.26
C ALA A 59 -6.84 -11.50 -1.48
N LYS A 60 -6.31 -10.66 -2.35
CA LYS A 60 -5.59 -11.07 -3.57
C LYS A 60 -4.08 -10.91 -3.46
N GLY A 61 -3.57 -10.68 -2.27
CA GLY A 61 -2.14 -10.62 -1.99
C GLY A 61 -1.69 -9.32 -1.35
N ILE A 62 -0.44 -9.31 -0.93
CA ILE A 62 0.23 -8.15 -0.34
C ILE A 62 1.48 -7.82 -1.16
N PRO A 63 1.95 -6.58 -1.19
CA PRO A 63 1.40 -5.45 -0.44
C PRO A 63 0.05 -4.99 -1.00
N ALA A 64 -0.77 -4.44 -0.13
CA ALA A 64 -2.02 -3.82 -0.52
C ALA A 64 -2.06 -2.38 0.01
N ALA A 65 -2.77 -1.51 -0.68
CA ALA A 65 -2.85 -0.11 -0.32
C ALA A 65 -4.31 0.35 -0.24
N VAL A 66 -4.59 1.21 0.74
CA VAL A 66 -5.89 1.84 0.90
C VAL A 66 -5.67 3.34 1.04
N VAL A 67 -6.34 4.12 0.22
CA VAL A 67 -6.33 5.58 0.31
C VAL A 67 -7.61 6.03 0.98
N LEU A 68 -7.46 6.78 2.08
CA LEU A 68 -8.59 7.27 2.87
C LEU A 68 -8.68 8.78 2.79
N SER A 69 -9.91 9.28 2.72
CA SER A 69 -10.17 10.71 2.88
C SER A 69 -9.99 11.11 4.35
N PRO A 70 -9.94 12.43 4.66
CA PRO A 70 -9.81 12.88 6.05
C PRO A 70 -10.93 12.39 6.97
N ASP A 71 -12.10 12.07 6.44
CA ASP A 71 -13.23 11.54 7.21
C ASP A 71 -13.31 10.02 7.21
N ASN A 72 -12.20 9.35 6.89
CA ASN A 72 -12.04 7.88 6.93
C ASN A 72 -12.87 7.13 5.89
N GLN A 73 -13.21 7.78 4.77
CA GLN A 73 -13.88 7.13 3.65
C GLN A 73 -12.84 6.54 2.70
N VAL A 74 -13.10 5.34 2.17
CA VAL A 74 -12.21 4.71 1.20
C VAL A 74 -12.34 5.42 -0.13
N ILE A 75 -11.25 6.05 -0.59
CA ILE A 75 -11.16 6.66 -1.92
C ILE A 75 -10.74 5.61 -2.93
N TYR A 76 -9.79 4.74 -2.56
CA TYR A 76 -9.25 3.70 -3.42
C TYR A 76 -8.65 2.58 -2.58
N ALA A 77 -8.75 1.36 -3.06
CA ALA A 77 -8.11 0.20 -2.42
C ALA A 77 -7.70 -0.82 -3.48
N THR A 78 -6.53 -1.45 -3.28
CA THR A 78 -6.01 -2.48 -4.19
C THR A 78 -6.61 -3.83 -3.82
N ARG A 79 -7.86 -4.08 -4.20
CA ARG A 79 -8.55 -5.33 -3.86
C ARG A 79 -8.28 -6.47 -4.83
N ALA A 80 -7.67 -6.18 -5.97
CA ALA A 80 -7.40 -7.18 -7.02
C ALA A 80 -5.92 -7.57 -7.12
N GLY A 81 -5.13 -7.25 -6.10
CA GLY A 81 -3.71 -7.58 -6.08
C GLY A 81 -2.84 -6.71 -6.98
N GLU A 82 -3.25 -5.46 -7.23
CA GLU A 82 -2.56 -4.57 -8.16
C GLU A 82 -1.09 -4.31 -7.79
N LEU A 83 -0.75 -4.40 -6.49
CA LEU A 83 0.62 -4.21 -6.01
C LEU A 83 1.28 -5.52 -5.57
N ALA A 84 0.61 -6.66 -5.72
CA ALA A 84 1.12 -7.94 -5.20
C ALA A 84 2.36 -8.42 -5.95
N ASP A 85 2.69 -7.83 -7.10
CA ASP A 85 3.90 -8.11 -7.85
C ASP A 85 4.87 -6.91 -7.87
N ALA A 86 4.87 -6.11 -6.80
CA ALA A 86 5.63 -4.86 -6.74
C ALA A 86 7.11 -5.02 -7.05
N ARG A 87 7.71 -6.16 -6.73
CA ARG A 87 9.14 -6.43 -7.05
C ARG A 87 9.43 -6.42 -8.56
N ARG A 88 8.38 -6.59 -9.38
CA ARG A 88 8.49 -6.59 -10.84
C ARG A 88 8.10 -5.26 -11.45
N MET A 89 7.59 -4.35 -10.65
CA MET A 89 7.26 -3.00 -11.10
C MET A 89 8.51 -2.13 -11.05
N SER A 90 8.68 -1.28 -12.08
CA SER A 90 9.76 -0.30 -12.06
C SER A 90 9.45 0.81 -11.05
N GLU A 91 10.49 1.57 -10.67
CA GLU A 91 10.30 2.74 -9.81
C GLU A 91 9.31 3.72 -10.45
N THR A 92 9.42 3.93 -11.76
CA THR A 92 8.49 4.78 -12.51
C THR A 92 7.07 4.23 -12.47
N GLY A 93 6.90 2.91 -12.61
CA GLY A 93 5.60 2.28 -12.55
C GLY A 93 4.92 2.45 -11.21
N ILE A 94 5.68 2.30 -10.12
CA ILE A 94 5.17 2.50 -8.76
C ILE A 94 4.80 3.98 -8.55
N TYR A 95 5.66 4.89 -8.98
CA TYR A 95 5.39 6.33 -8.90
C TYR A 95 4.09 6.69 -9.62
N GLU A 96 3.94 6.21 -10.87
CA GLU A 96 2.75 6.49 -11.67
C GLU A 96 1.49 5.92 -11.04
N PHE A 97 1.60 4.74 -10.41
CA PHE A 97 0.48 4.13 -9.71
C PHE A 97 -0.07 5.06 -8.63
N PHE A 98 0.81 5.56 -7.76
CA PHE A 98 0.39 6.43 -6.66
C PHE A 98 0.06 7.85 -7.10
N GLU A 99 0.59 8.29 -8.22
CA GLU A 99 0.24 9.59 -8.79
C GLU A 99 -1.23 9.63 -9.24
N ARG A 100 -1.76 8.49 -9.67
CA ARG A 100 -3.13 8.38 -10.16
C ARG A 100 -4.20 8.27 -9.08
N VAL A 101 -3.82 7.86 -7.90
CA VAL A 101 -4.80 7.65 -6.82
C VAL A 101 -5.05 8.86 -5.94
#